data_d8e7c5df5862dbc49036bed96d1c5105
#
_entry.id   d8e7c5df5862dbc49036bed96d1c5105
#
_cell.length_a   1.000
_cell.length_b   1.000
_cell.length_c   1.000
_cell.angle_alpha   90.00
_cell.angle_beta   90.00
_cell.angle_gamma   90.00
#
_symmetry.space_group_name_H-M   'P 1'
#
loop_
_entity.id
_entity.type
_entity.pdbx_description
1 polymer ?
#
loop_
_entity_poly.entity_id
_entity_poly.type
_entity_poly.pdbx_seq_one_letter_code
_entity_poly.pdbx_strand_id
1 'polypeptide(L)'
;MTAPTQTRKARERAAREQLILDHARHMLAAQGYLDLNLDELARRVEYSKGTLYQHFSSKEDLVMAIAVQGMELRAGLFERAAAFRGSSSRERIQAFSVAAAQFSHEYPDYFEVETLVKIASFAGRASEERQNALGLGVGRCFRAVGAVVHAALAAGDLPADGLPPERIVFAIASVSIGSEIMGRLPALRLLAGIDELAWTVRANQCVLLDGLGWRPLSRDFDMAAVDRRLRAEVFPEATWLQV
;
A
#
# COMPACT_ATOMS: atom_id res chain seq x y z
N MET A 1 2.62 28.53 -10.88
CA MET A 1 4.06 28.29 -10.63
C MET A 1 4.49 27.18 -11.58
N THR A 2 5.30 27.46 -12.60
CA THR A 2 5.84 26.48 -13.56
C THR A 2 6.92 25.65 -12.87
N ALA A 3 6.79 24.33 -12.94
CA ALA A 3 7.80 23.41 -12.39
C ALA A 3 9.18 23.68 -13.07
N PRO A 4 10.30 23.61 -12.33
CA PRO A 4 11.61 23.85 -12.88
C PRO A 4 11.92 22.80 -13.96
N THR A 5 12.36 23.27 -15.13
CA THR A 5 12.76 22.40 -16.25
C THR A 5 13.95 21.55 -15.84
N GLN A 6 13.78 20.24 -15.73
CA GLN A 6 14.87 19.32 -15.42
C GLN A 6 15.95 19.38 -16.50
N THR A 7 17.22 19.46 -16.09
CA THR A 7 18.35 19.44 -17.02
C THR A 7 18.43 18.08 -17.72
N ARG A 8 19.01 18.03 -18.94
CA ARG A 8 19.24 16.76 -19.68
C ARG A 8 19.95 15.72 -18.80
N LYS A 9 20.99 16.15 -18.06
CA LYS A 9 21.76 15.28 -17.15
C LYS A 9 20.89 14.69 -16.02
N ALA A 10 19.97 15.47 -15.46
CA ALA A 10 19.05 15.00 -14.42
C ALA A 10 18.08 13.94 -14.97
N ARG A 11 17.54 14.14 -16.18
CA ARG A 11 16.66 13.16 -16.84
C ARG A 11 17.40 11.86 -17.15
N GLU A 12 18.63 11.93 -17.65
CA GLU A 12 19.47 10.76 -17.95
C GLU A 12 19.81 9.99 -16.67
N ARG A 13 20.06 10.69 -15.54
CA ARG A 13 20.27 10.07 -14.23
C ARG A 13 19.01 9.35 -13.72
N ALA A 14 17.86 10.02 -13.79
CA ALA A 14 16.58 9.44 -13.38
C ALA A 14 16.19 8.21 -14.22
N ALA A 15 16.42 8.24 -15.54
CA ALA A 15 16.17 7.10 -16.42
C ALA A 15 17.06 5.90 -16.08
N ARG A 16 18.35 6.13 -15.75
CA ARG A 16 19.26 5.06 -15.28
C ARG A 16 18.81 4.48 -13.94
N GLU A 17 18.44 5.34 -13.00
CA GLU A 17 17.93 4.90 -11.69
C GLU A 17 16.68 4.04 -11.86
N GLN A 18 15.74 4.47 -12.71
CA GLN A 18 14.53 3.70 -12.99
C GLN A 18 14.85 2.32 -13.58
N LEU A 19 15.75 2.24 -14.55
CA LEU A 19 16.17 0.97 -15.14
C LEU A 19 16.74 0.01 -14.08
N ILE A 20 17.58 0.52 -13.18
CA ILE A 20 18.16 -0.29 -12.09
C ILE A 20 17.05 -0.79 -11.15
N LEU A 21 16.11 0.09 -10.76
CA LEU A 21 15.01 -0.26 -9.88
C LEU A 21 14.08 -1.32 -10.48
N ASP A 22 13.76 -1.23 -11.77
CA ASP A 22 12.91 -2.20 -12.45
C ASP A 22 13.56 -3.59 -12.49
N HIS A 23 14.85 -3.67 -12.85
CA HIS A 23 15.58 -4.94 -12.84
C HIS A 23 15.74 -5.50 -11.42
N ALA A 24 16.04 -4.66 -10.43
CA ALA A 24 16.16 -5.08 -9.03
C ALA A 24 14.83 -5.61 -8.48
N ARG A 25 13.70 -4.97 -8.80
CA ARG A 25 12.36 -5.42 -8.40
C ARG A 25 12.05 -6.80 -8.97
N HIS A 26 12.29 -7.03 -10.25
CA HIS A 26 12.10 -8.35 -10.86
C HIS A 26 13.01 -9.41 -10.25
N MET A 27 14.26 -9.07 -9.92
CA MET A 27 15.18 -9.99 -9.24
C MET A 27 14.67 -10.32 -7.82
N LEU A 28 14.19 -9.31 -7.07
CA LEU A 28 13.60 -9.52 -5.75
C LEU A 28 12.39 -10.45 -5.78
N ALA A 29 11.48 -10.26 -6.74
CA ALA A 29 10.31 -11.11 -6.90
C ALA A 29 10.68 -12.56 -7.28
N ALA A 30 11.73 -12.74 -8.10
CA ALA A 30 12.13 -14.06 -8.58
C ALA A 30 12.95 -14.88 -7.57
N GLN A 31 13.82 -14.25 -6.78
CA GLN A 31 14.83 -14.94 -5.95
C GLN A 31 14.89 -14.47 -4.48
N GLY A 32 14.10 -13.46 -4.14
CA GLY A 32 14.06 -12.92 -2.78
C GLY A 32 15.23 -12.01 -2.42
N TYR A 33 15.12 -11.42 -1.22
CA TYR A 33 16.09 -10.44 -0.74
C TYR A 33 17.48 -11.03 -0.47
N LEU A 34 17.56 -12.24 0.09
CA LEU A 34 18.86 -12.83 0.47
C LEU A 34 19.75 -13.04 -0.76
N ASP A 35 19.16 -13.52 -1.85
CA ASP A 35 19.86 -13.87 -3.08
C ASP A 35 20.00 -12.68 -4.06
N LEU A 36 19.43 -11.51 -3.75
CA LEU A 36 19.66 -10.31 -4.55
C LEU A 36 21.14 -9.92 -4.54
N ASN A 37 21.80 -10.08 -5.68
CA ASN A 37 23.21 -9.81 -5.88
C ASN A 37 23.41 -8.56 -6.74
N LEU A 38 24.08 -7.53 -6.18
CA LEU A 38 24.31 -6.25 -6.88
C LEU A 38 25.30 -6.37 -8.05
N ASP A 39 26.22 -7.35 -8.04
CA ASP A 39 27.13 -7.57 -9.16
C ASP A 39 26.40 -8.19 -10.36
N GLU A 40 25.44 -9.08 -10.10
CA GLU A 40 24.53 -9.60 -11.12
C GLU A 40 23.63 -8.53 -11.65
N LEU A 41 23.03 -7.70 -10.78
CA LEU A 41 22.21 -6.56 -11.19
C LEU A 41 22.99 -5.62 -12.10
N ALA A 42 24.24 -5.25 -11.73
CA ALA A 42 25.09 -4.39 -12.55
C ALA A 42 25.30 -4.95 -13.97
N ARG A 43 25.56 -6.26 -14.08
CA ARG A 43 25.69 -6.94 -15.38
C ARG A 43 24.38 -6.92 -16.19
N ARG A 44 23.24 -7.14 -15.54
CA ARG A 44 21.92 -7.14 -16.21
C ARG A 44 21.52 -5.78 -16.78
N VAL A 45 21.91 -4.70 -16.10
CA VAL A 45 21.64 -3.33 -16.57
C VAL A 45 22.78 -2.74 -17.39
N GLU A 46 23.82 -3.53 -17.67
CA GLU A 46 25.01 -3.14 -18.43
C GLU A 46 25.76 -1.92 -17.84
N TYR A 47 25.76 -1.80 -16.50
CA TYR A 47 26.47 -0.76 -15.78
C TYR A 47 27.60 -1.34 -14.91
N SER A 48 28.58 -0.49 -14.60
CA SER A 48 29.60 -0.85 -13.60
C SER A 48 28.98 -0.89 -12.20
N LYS A 49 29.57 -1.70 -11.31
CA LYS A 49 29.21 -1.71 -9.89
C LYS A 49 29.34 -0.31 -9.26
N GLY A 50 30.38 0.45 -9.66
CA GLY A 50 30.57 1.83 -9.22
C GLY A 50 29.41 2.75 -9.63
N THR A 51 28.80 2.52 -10.81
CA THR A 51 27.61 3.26 -11.26
C THR A 51 26.40 2.97 -10.35
N LEU A 52 26.21 1.71 -9.94
CA LEU A 52 25.14 1.37 -9.00
C LEU A 52 25.32 2.09 -7.66
N TYR A 53 26.54 2.08 -7.11
CA TYR A 53 26.82 2.75 -5.84
C TYR A 53 26.76 4.29 -5.90
N GLN A 54 26.77 4.89 -7.09
CA GLN A 54 26.46 6.32 -7.27
C GLN A 54 24.93 6.63 -7.12
N HIS A 55 24.08 5.62 -7.27
CA HIS A 55 22.64 5.76 -7.11
C HIS A 55 22.14 5.22 -5.76
N PHE A 56 22.75 4.15 -5.25
CA PHE A 56 22.29 3.45 -4.05
C PHE A 56 23.48 3.16 -3.14
N SER A 57 23.43 3.67 -1.91
CA SER A 57 24.53 3.53 -0.93
C SER A 57 24.71 2.10 -0.43
N SER A 58 23.67 1.27 -0.51
CA SER A 58 23.63 -0.12 -0.07
C SER A 58 22.54 -0.92 -0.79
N LYS A 59 22.51 -2.24 -0.58
CA LYS A 59 21.43 -3.11 -1.02
C LYS A 59 20.10 -2.71 -0.38
N GLU A 60 20.12 -2.35 0.89
CA GLU A 60 18.97 -1.88 1.65
C GLU A 60 18.46 -0.54 1.11
N ASP A 61 19.35 0.34 0.70
CA ASP A 61 18.99 1.63 0.08
C ASP A 61 18.28 1.45 -1.26
N LEU A 62 18.74 0.48 -2.07
CA LEU A 62 18.06 0.07 -3.31
C LEU A 62 16.65 -0.47 -3.04
N VAL A 63 16.52 -1.38 -2.08
CA VAL A 63 15.21 -1.96 -1.71
C VAL A 63 14.28 -0.90 -1.14
N MET A 64 14.81 0.02 -0.34
CA MET A 64 14.04 1.17 0.18
C MET A 64 13.53 2.06 -0.96
N ALA A 65 14.34 2.30 -2.00
CA ALA A 65 13.91 3.07 -3.16
C ALA A 65 12.74 2.40 -3.91
N ILE A 66 12.74 1.07 -4.03
CA ILE A 66 11.61 0.32 -4.60
C ILE A 66 10.37 0.45 -3.71
N ALA A 67 10.54 0.35 -2.38
CA ALA A 67 9.44 0.55 -1.43
C ALA A 67 8.83 1.96 -1.52
N VAL A 68 9.66 3.00 -1.73
CA VAL A 68 9.18 4.38 -1.97
C VAL A 68 8.32 4.45 -3.23
N GLN A 69 8.73 3.81 -4.33
CA GLN A 69 7.91 3.76 -5.54
C GLN A 69 6.57 3.04 -5.30
N GLY A 70 6.58 1.90 -4.63
CA GLY A 70 5.35 1.18 -4.24
C GLY A 70 4.44 2.05 -3.38
N MET A 71 5.00 2.78 -2.42
CA MET A 71 4.25 3.69 -1.56
C MET A 71 3.61 4.86 -2.34
N GLU A 72 4.27 5.40 -3.37
CA GLU A 72 3.67 6.42 -4.23
C GLU A 72 2.48 5.87 -5.03
N LEU A 73 2.59 4.65 -5.58
CA LEU A 73 1.48 3.96 -6.25
C LEU A 73 0.31 3.74 -5.30
N ARG A 74 0.59 3.24 -4.08
CA ARG A 74 -0.43 3.06 -3.03
C ARG A 74 -1.09 4.38 -2.66
N ALA A 75 -0.31 5.44 -2.44
CA ALA A 75 -0.85 6.76 -2.10
C ALA A 75 -1.77 7.30 -3.19
N GLY A 76 -1.43 7.10 -4.47
CA GLY A 76 -2.30 7.46 -5.59
C GLY A 76 -3.65 6.71 -5.58
N LEU A 77 -3.66 5.41 -5.26
CA LEU A 77 -4.90 4.64 -5.09
C LEU A 77 -5.71 5.14 -3.89
N PHE A 78 -5.06 5.50 -2.78
CA PHE A 78 -5.73 6.06 -1.60
C PHE A 78 -6.30 7.46 -1.87
N GLU A 79 -5.65 8.28 -2.68
CA GLU A 79 -6.17 9.58 -3.13
C GLU A 79 -7.44 9.41 -3.99
N ARG A 80 -7.44 8.41 -4.88
CA ARG A 80 -8.66 8.04 -5.63
C ARG A 80 -9.78 7.60 -4.70
N ALA A 81 -9.48 6.72 -3.72
CA ALA A 81 -10.45 6.29 -2.70
C ALA A 81 -11.01 7.48 -1.90
N ALA A 82 -10.17 8.46 -1.53
CA ALA A 82 -10.58 9.65 -0.80
C ALA A 82 -11.56 10.55 -1.59
N ALA A 83 -11.54 10.48 -2.92
CA ALA A 83 -12.45 11.22 -3.79
C ALA A 83 -13.86 10.60 -3.85
N PHE A 84 -14.03 9.34 -3.41
CA PHE A 84 -15.32 8.66 -3.44
C PHE A 84 -16.37 9.35 -2.56
N ARG A 85 -17.53 9.65 -3.14
CA ARG A 85 -18.66 10.28 -2.48
C ARG A 85 -19.65 9.23 -1.97
N GLY A 86 -19.24 8.49 -0.93
CA GLY A 86 -20.14 7.56 -0.24
C GLY A 86 -21.27 8.27 0.49
N SER A 87 -22.42 7.60 0.63
CA SER A 87 -23.60 8.11 1.36
C SER A 87 -23.40 8.06 2.89
N SER A 88 -22.44 7.31 3.38
CA SER A 88 -22.02 7.25 4.78
C SER A 88 -20.50 7.22 4.90
N SER A 89 -19.98 7.51 6.10
CA SER A 89 -18.56 7.35 6.40
C SER A 89 -18.12 5.88 6.28
N ARG A 90 -19.04 4.93 6.52
CA ARG A 90 -18.82 3.49 6.36
C ARG A 90 -18.58 3.11 4.90
N GLU A 91 -19.32 3.67 3.94
CA GLU A 91 -19.05 3.50 2.51
C GLU A 91 -17.70 4.08 2.12
N ARG A 92 -17.36 5.26 2.64
CA ARG A 92 -16.10 5.94 2.34
C ARG A 92 -14.90 5.16 2.84
N ILE A 93 -14.97 4.51 4.03
CA ILE A 93 -13.87 3.69 4.52
C ILE A 93 -13.69 2.40 3.70
N GLN A 94 -14.76 1.85 3.12
CA GLN A 94 -14.67 0.70 2.22
C GLN A 94 -13.91 1.01 0.94
N ALA A 95 -13.92 2.24 0.46
CA ALA A 95 -13.12 2.64 -0.70
C ALA A 95 -11.60 2.44 -0.45
N PHE A 96 -11.13 2.69 0.78
CA PHE A 96 -9.72 2.42 1.14
C PHE A 96 -9.41 0.93 1.26
N SER A 97 -10.39 0.12 1.67
CA SER A 97 -10.24 -1.34 1.67
C SER A 97 -10.04 -1.86 0.24
N VAL A 98 -10.83 -1.33 -0.71
CA VAL A 98 -10.68 -1.67 -2.14
C VAL A 98 -9.36 -1.16 -2.68
N ALA A 99 -8.95 0.07 -2.35
CA ALA A 99 -7.66 0.62 -2.77
C ALA A 99 -6.47 -0.22 -2.28
N ALA A 100 -6.52 -0.70 -1.03
CA ALA A 100 -5.48 -1.56 -0.47
C ALA A 100 -5.41 -2.92 -1.17
N ALA A 101 -6.56 -3.55 -1.43
CA ALA A 101 -6.64 -4.81 -2.15
C ALA A 101 -6.22 -4.64 -3.63
N GLN A 102 -6.62 -3.54 -4.27
CA GLN A 102 -6.19 -3.21 -5.64
C GLN A 102 -4.67 -3.06 -5.72
N PHE A 103 -4.03 -2.43 -4.74
CA PHE A 103 -2.58 -2.32 -4.70
C PHE A 103 -1.90 -3.69 -4.63
N SER A 104 -2.35 -4.57 -3.73
CA SER A 104 -1.75 -5.90 -3.59
C SER A 104 -2.01 -6.82 -4.79
N HIS A 105 -3.09 -6.58 -5.52
CA HIS A 105 -3.46 -7.32 -6.73
C HIS A 105 -2.70 -6.84 -7.97
N GLU A 106 -2.63 -5.53 -8.18
CA GLU A 106 -2.04 -4.92 -9.37
C GLU A 106 -0.52 -4.82 -9.28
N TYR A 107 0.00 -4.62 -8.05
CA TYR A 107 1.42 -4.40 -7.79
C TYR A 107 1.99 -5.40 -6.77
N PRO A 108 1.87 -6.74 -7.01
CA PRO A 108 2.27 -7.75 -6.02
C PRO A 108 3.75 -7.67 -5.63
N ASP A 109 4.65 -7.39 -6.59
CA ASP A 109 6.08 -7.24 -6.32
C ASP A 109 6.37 -6.06 -5.37
N TYR A 110 5.69 -4.93 -5.55
CA TYR A 110 5.83 -3.78 -4.66
C TYR A 110 5.25 -4.07 -3.27
N PHE A 111 4.13 -4.80 -3.20
CA PHE A 111 3.56 -5.22 -1.92
C PHE A 111 4.54 -6.12 -1.14
N GLU A 112 5.24 -7.03 -1.81
CA GLU A 112 6.26 -7.89 -1.20
C GLU A 112 7.44 -7.09 -0.68
N VAL A 113 7.94 -6.12 -1.47
CA VAL A 113 9.02 -5.23 -1.04
C VAL A 113 8.60 -4.34 0.13
N GLU A 114 7.41 -3.76 0.11
CA GLU A 114 6.88 -3.01 1.26
C GLU A 114 6.76 -3.87 2.52
N THR A 115 6.33 -5.12 2.38
CA THR A 115 6.23 -6.07 3.49
C THR A 115 7.61 -6.39 4.05
N LEU A 116 8.58 -6.66 3.18
CA LEU A 116 9.97 -6.87 3.56
C LEU A 116 10.53 -5.70 4.37
N VAL A 117 10.33 -4.46 3.90
CA VAL A 117 10.82 -3.25 4.59
C VAL A 117 10.16 -3.05 5.95
N LYS A 118 8.88 -3.45 6.11
CA LYS A 118 8.17 -3.38 7.40
C LYS A 118 8.67 -4.40 8.42
N ILE A 119 9.05 -5.59 7.96
CA ILE A 119 9.46 -6.72 8.83
C ILE A 119 10.96 -6.67 9.10
N ALA A 120 11.77 -6.45 8.06
CA ALA A 120 13.21 -6.33 8.18
C ALA A 120 13.57 -4.90 8.59
N SER A 121 14.31 -4.74 9.68
CA SER A 121 14.77 -3.42 10.09
C SER A 121 15.86 -2.90 9.15
N PHE A 122 15.48 -2.14 8.12
CA PHE A 122 16.39 -1.41 7.24
C PHE A 122 16.73 -0.01 7.76
N ALA A 123 16.18 0.37 8.92
CA ALA A 123 16.51 1.62 9.58
C ALA A 123 18.03 1.70 9.84
N GLY A 124 18.66 2.82 9.46
CA GLY A 124 20.09 3.04 9.56
C GLY A 124 20.96 2.39 8.46
N ARG A 125 20.36 1.63 7.52
CA ARG A 125 21.08 1.02 6.37
C ARG A 125 20.67 1.61 5.01
N ALA A 126 19.56 2.32 4.96
CA ALA A 126 19.14 3.10 3.80
C ALA A 126 19.40 4.59 4.06
N SER A 127 19.49 5.38 2.99
CA SER A 127 19.67 6.83 3.09
C SER A 127 18.50 7.49 3.83
N GLU A 128 18.79 8.54 4.59
CA GLU A 128 17.81 9.31 5.33
C GLU A 128 16.75 9.92 4.37
N GLU A 129 17.17 10.34 3.19
CA GLU A 129 16.30 10.85 2.13
C GLU A 129 15.19 9.84 1.78
N ARG A 130 15.55 8.57 1.55
CA ARG A 130 14.58 7.52 1.20
C ARG A 130 13.72 7.09 2.38
N GLN A 131 14.29 7.04 3.58
CA GLN A 131 13.49 6.78 4.79
C GLN A 131 12.43 7.87 4.99
N ASN A 132 12.80 9.15 4.82
CA ASN A 132 11.89 10.28 4.91
C ASN A 132 10.83 10.24 3.78
N ALA A 133 11.22 9.92 2.54
CA ALA A 133 10.28 9.78 1.43
C ALA A 133 9.24 8.68 1.69
N LEU A 134 9.67 7.51 2.19
CA LEU A 134 8.75 6.45 2.59
C LEU A 134 7.81 6.92 3.70
N GLY A 135 8.34 7.58 4.73
CA GLY A 135 7.57 8.13 5.85
C GLY A 135 6.52 9.15 5.40
N LEU A 136 6.86 10.01 4.44
CA LEU A 136 5.91 10.97 3.85
C LEU A 136 4.76 10.26 3.11
N GLY A 137 5.05 9.23 2.33
CA GLY A 137 4.04 8.43 1.64
C GLY A 137 3.11 7.70 2.62
N VAL A 138 3.67 7.05 3.65
CA VAL A 138 2.91 6.44 4.75
C VAL A 138 1.99 7.48 5.40
N GLY A 139 2.52 8.66 5.71
CA GLY A 139 1.77 9.76 6.31
C GLY A 139 0.62 10.26 5.42
N ARG A 140 0.77 10.25 4.09
CA ARG A 140 -0.31 10.59 3.13
C ARG A 140 -1.46 9.58 3.25
N CYS A 141 -1.16 8.28 3.19
CA CYS A 141 -2.16 7.22 3.35
C CYS A 141 -2.87 7.32 4.71
N PHE A 142 -2.10 7.49 5.79
CA PHE A 142 -2.62 7.58 7.14
C PHE A 142 -3.58 8.79 7.31
N ARG A 143 -3.20 9.95 6.80
CA ARG A 143 -4.06 11.16 6.84
C ARG A 143 -5.33 11.00 6.01
N ALA A 144 -5.26 10.34 4.84
CA ALA A 144 -6.42 10.12 4.00
C ALA A 144 -7.49 9.26 4.70
N VAL A 145 -7.09 8.16 5.34
CA VAL A 145 -7.97 7.32 6.16
C VAL A 145 -8.46 8.09 7.40
N GLY A 146 -7.55 8.81 8.08
CA GLY A 146 -7.84 9.64 9.25
C GLY A 146 -8.93 10.68 9.00
N ALA A 147 -8.94 11.29 7.82
CA ALA A 147 -9.98 12.24 7.45
C ALA A 147 -11.39 11.62 7.45
N VAL A 148 -11.53 10.35 7.06
CA VAL A 148 -12.80 9.63 7.13
C VAL A 148 -13.17 9.27 8.55
N VAL A 149 -12.19 8.88 9.39
CA VAL A 149 -12.41 8.61 10.82
C VAL A 149 -12.91 9.87 11.54
N HIS A 150 -12.26 11.02 11.34
CA HIS A 150 -12.69 12.29 11.92
C HIS A 150 -14.09 12.70 11.44
N ALA A 151 -14.38 12.52 10.16
CA ALA A 151 -15.72 12.79 9.62
C ALA A 151 -16.79 11.88 10.24
N ALA A 152 -16.46 10.58 10.49
CA ALA A 152 -17.38 9.63 11.13
C ALA A 152 -17.68 10.03 12.59
N LEU A 153 -16.66 10.46 13.34
CA LEU A 153 -16.82 10.97 14.71
C LEU A 153 -17.71 12.24 14.73
N ALA A 154 -17.45 13.16 13.81
CA ALA A 154 -18.22 14.41 13.72
C ALA A 154 -19.68 14.17 13.30
N ALA A 155 -19.94 13.15 12.48
CA ALA A 155 -21.29 12.78 12.05
C ALA A 155 -22.05 11.93 13.09
N GLY A 156 -21.39 11.39 14.12
CA GLY A 156 -21.96 10.44 15.08
C GLY A 156 -22.08 9.01 14.52
N ASP A 157 -21.49 8.73 13.37
CA ASP A 157 -21.40 7.37 12.80
C ASP A 157 -20.47 6.48 13.63
N LEU A 158 -19.50 7.07 14.32
CA LEU A 158 -18.54 6.41 15.19
C LEU A 158 -18.65 6.98 16.61
N PRO A 159 -18.75 6.14 17.69
CA PRO A 159 -18.81 6.60 19.06
C PRO A 159 -17.57 7.43 19.47
N ALA A 160 -17.79 8.56 20.13
CA ALA A 160 -16.72 9.50 20.53
C ALA A 160 -15.95 9.06 21.80
N ASP A 161 -16.50 8.15 22.57
CA ASP A 161 -15.95 7.60 23.81
C ASP A 161 -15.04 6.38 23.62
N GLY A 162 -14.76 6.04 22.35
CA GLY A 162 -13.93 4.90 21.96
C GLY A 162 -12.43 5.23 21.90
N LEU A 163 -11.72 4.53 20.99
CA LEU A 163 -10.31 4.74 20.76
C LEU A 163 -10.02 6.12 20.11
N PRO A 164 -8.86 6.73 20.42
CA PRO A 164 -8.39 7.92 19.69
C PRO A 164 -8.35 7.67 18.16
N PRO A 165 -8.64 8.69 17.32
CA PRO A 165 -8.71 8.57 15.86
C PRO A 165 -7.48 7.90 15.24
N GLU A 166 -6.28 8.24 15.69
CA GLU A 166 -5.02 7.71 15.18
C GLU A 166 -4.89 6.21 15.48
N ARG A 167 -5.40 5.73 16.64
CA ARG A 167 -5.43 4.32 16.99
C ARG A 167 -6.44 3.54 16.16
N ILE A 168 -7.56 4.16 15.79
CA ILE A 168 -8.54 3.57 14.88
C ILE A 168 -7.92 3.37 13.51
N VAL A 169 -7.24 4.39 12.96
CA VAL A 169 -6.51 4.30 11.69
C VAL A 169 -5.46 3.20 11.75
N PHE A 170 -4.69 3.13 12.85
CA PHE A 170 -3.68 2.09 13.04
C PHE A 170 -4.31 0.69 13.11
N ALA A 171 -5.45 0.52 13.80
CA ALA A 171 -6.15 -0.75 13.89
C ALA A 171 -6.66 -1.21 12.50
N ILE A 172 -7.24 -0.31 11.71
CA ILE A 172 -7.68 -0.59 10.34
C ILE A 172 -6.49 -1.04 9.48
N ALA A 173 -5.38 -0.31 9.53
CA ALA A 173 -4.16 -0.66 8.80
C ALA A 173 -3.59 -2.00 9.24
N SER A 174 -3.57 -2.29 10.55
CA SER A 174 -3.06 -3.54 11.13
C SER A 174 -3.87 -4.74 10.68
N VAL A 175 -5.21 -4.65 10.70
CA VAL A 175 -6.09 -5.72 10.22
C VAL A 175 -5.90 -5.93 8.74
N SER A 176 -5.83 -4.87 7.95
CA SER A 176 -5.65 -4.94 6.49
C SER A 176 -4.32 -5.62 6.13
N ILE A 177 -3.22 -5.07 6.62
CA ILE A 177 -1.87 -5.56 6.31
C ILE A 177 -1.65 -6.96 6.89
N GLY A 178 -2.08 -7.19 8.13
CA GLY A 178 -1.94 -8.49 8.78
C GLY A 178 -2.71 -9.59 8.05
N SER A 179 -3.95 -9.32 7.64
CA SER A 179 -4.77 -10.27 6.87
C SER A 179 -4.16 -10.58 5.51
N GLU A 180 -3.62 -9.59 4.81
CA GLU A 180 -2.93 -9.77 3.53
C GLU A 180 -1.65 -10.64 3.68
N ILE A 181 -0.83 -10.36 4.69
CA ILE A 181 0.40 -11.12 4.94
C ILE A 181 0.08 -12.56 5.34
N MET A 182 -0.82 -12.75 6.30
CA MET A 182 -1.21 -14.06 6.80
C MET A 182 -1.92 -14.89 5.72
N GLY A 183 -2.77 -14.24 4.92
CA GLY A 183 -3.50 -14.89 3.83
C GLY A 183 -2.62 -15.33 2.65
N ARG A 184 -1.36 -14.89 2.57
CA ARG A 184 -0.38 -15.39 1.58
C ARG A 184 0.27 -16.72 1.98
N LEU A 185 0.07 -17.19 3.23
CA LEU A 185 0.57 -18.49 3.69
C LEU A 185 -0.41 -19.61 3.29
N PRO A 186 -0.04 -20.53 2.36
CA PRO A 186 -0.98 -21.54 1.84
C PRO A 186 -1.59 -22.41 2.93
N ALA A 187 -0.79 -22.79 3.95
CA ALA A 187 -1.26 -23.59 5.07
C ALA A 187 -2.35 -22.88 5.87
N LEU A 188 -2.21 -21.59 6.14
CA LEU A 188 -3.22 -20.82 6.89
C LEU A 188 -4.48 -20.59 6.04
N ARG A 189 -4.36 -20.36 4.74
CA ARG A 189 -5.52 -20.28 3.85
C ARG A 189 -6.34 -21.56 3.90
N LEU A 190 -5.67 -22.71 3.79
CA LEU A 190 -6.32 -24.00 3.84
C LEU A 190 -7.01 -24.24 5.19
N LEU A 191 -6.32 -23.99 6.31
CA LEU A 191 -6.85 -24.21 7.66
C LEU A 191 -8.04 -23.29 7.99
N ALA A 192 -8.01 -22.06 7.47
CA ALA A 192 -9.06 -21.07 7.70
C ALA A 192 -10.18 -21.10 6.64
N GLY A 193 -10.10 -21.98 5.65
CA GLY A 193 -11.08 -22.07 4.55
C GLY A 193 -11.16 -20.78 3.71
N ILE A 194 -10.01 -20.14 3.44
CA ILE A 194 -9.95 -18.87 2.71
C ILE A 194 -9.80 -19.16 1.21
N ASP A 195 -10.88 -19.03 0.47
CA ASP A 195 -10.87 -19.13 -1.00
C ASP A 195 -10.48 -17.78 -1.62
N GLU A 196 -11.13 -16.70 -1.19
CA GLU A 196 -10.96 -15.35 -1.71
C GLU A 196 -10.33 -14.43 -0.66
N LEU A 197 -9.02 -14.13 -0.84
CA LEU A 197 -8.26 -13.34 0.15
C LEU A 197 -8.77 -11.90 0.26
N ALA A 198 -8.99 -11.22 -0.85
CA ALA A 198 -9.45 -9.84 -0.84
C ALA A 198 -10.81 -9.69 -0.12
N TRP A 199 -11.72 -10.65 -0.33
CA TRP A 199 -12.99 -10.69 0.40
C TRP A 199 -12.77 -10.92 1.90
N THR A 200 -11.89 -11.87 2.27
CA THR A 200 -11.59 -12.17 3.68
C THR A 200 -10.98 -10.97 4.41
N VAL A 201 -10.04 -10.26 3.77
CA VAL A 201 -9.46 -9.01 4.34
C VAL A 201 -10.55 -8.00 4.65
N ARG A 202 -11.49 -7.80 3.73
CA ARG A 202 -12.60 -6.85 3.89
C ARG A 202 -13.60 -7.33 4.94
N ALA A 203 -13.88 -8.62 5.02
CA ALA A 203 -14.72 -9.20 6.08
C ALA A 203 -14.10 -8.96 7.46
N ASN A 204 -12.79 -9.19 7.63
CA ASN A 204 -12.08 -8.90 8.88
C ASN A 204 -12.12 -7.41 9.24
N GLN A 205 -12.01 -6.52 8.26
CA GLN A 205 -12.21 -5.08 8.50
C GLN A 205 -13.64 -4.77 8.95
N CYS A 206 -14.66 -5.41 8.35
CA CYS A 206 -16.05 -5.25 8.78
C CYS A 206 -16.25 -5.66 10.24
N VAL A 207 -15.65 -6.78 10.67
CA VAL A 207 -15.68 -7.22 12.07
C VAL A 207 -15.04 -6.16 13.00
N LEU A 208 -13.89 -5.61 12.63
CA LEU A 208 -13.26 -4.52 13.37
C LEU A 208 -14.16 -3.29 13.47
N LEU A 209 -14.70 -2.84 12.34
CA LEU A 209 -15.53 -1.62 12.27
C LEU A 209 -16.83 -1.80 13.06
N ASP A 210 -17.44 -2.99 13.01
CA ASP A 210 -18.63 -3.32 13.83
C ASP A 210 -18.30 -3.34 15.31
N GLY A 211 -17.14 -3.90 15.70
CA GLY A 211 -16.64 -3.90 17.08
C GLY A 211 -16.36 -2.49 17.61
N LEU A 212 -16.01 -1.54 16.75
CA LEU A 212 -15.89 -0.13 17.08
C LEU A 212 -17.25 0.59 17.14
N GLY A 213 -18.35 -0.08 16.81
CA GLY A 213 -19.68 0.52 16.73
C GLY A 213 -19.88 1.47 15.53
N TRP A 214 -19.04 1.38 14.50
CA TRP A 214 -19.10 2.26 13.32
C TRP A 214 -20.33 1.96 12.47
N ARG A 215 -21.24 2.91 12.38
CA ARG A 215 -22.53 2.75 11.69
C ARG A 215 -22.46 3.19 10.21
N PRO A 216 -23.33 2.61 9.35
CA PRO A 216 -24.17 1.45 9.61
C PRO A 216 -23.35 0.17 9.90
N LEU A 217 -23.88 -0.75 10.72
CA LEU A 217 -23.24 -2.05 10.97
C LEU A 217 -23.28 -2.92 9.71
N SER A 218 -22.41 -3.92 9.63
CA SER A 218 -22.30 -4.80 8.44
C SER A 218 -23.62 -5.50 8.07
N ARG A 219 -24.44 -5.83 9.06
CA ARG A 219 -25.77 -6.43 8.84
C ARG A 219 -26.78 -5.47 8.18
N ASP A 220 -26.54 -4.16 8.32
CA ASP A 220 -27.42 -3.07 7.80
C ASP A 220 -26.79 -2.38 6.59
N PHE A 221 -25.71 -2.98 6.00
CA PHE A 221 -24.85 -2.38 5.00
C PHE A 221 -24.78 -3.25 3.74
N ASP A 222 -25.29 -2.75 2.61
CA ASP A 222 -25.21 -3.45 1.33
C ASP A 222 -23.82 -3.28 0.70
N MET A 223 -22.91 -4.19 1.08
CA MET A 223 -21.54 -4.22 0.56
C MET A 223 -21.52 -4.37 -0.96
N ALA A 224 -22.40 -5.20 -1.54
CA ALA A 224 -22.40 -5.43 -2.98
C ALA A 224 -22.81 -4.17 -3.76
N ALA A 225 -23.77 -3.38 -3.24
CA ALA A 225 -24.13 -2.10 -3.85
C ALA A 225 -22.95 -1.10 -3.80
N VAL A 226 -22.21 -1.06 -2.69
CA VAL A 226 -21.02 -0.20 -2.56
C VAL A 226 -19.93 -0.66 -3.53
N ASP A 227 -19.70 -1.95 -3.68
CA ASP A 227 -18.70 -2.51 -4.59
C ASP A 227 -19.01 -2.17 -6.05
N ARG A 228 -20.28 -2.28 -6.46
CA ARG A 228 -20.71 -1.84 -7.79
C ARG A 228 -20.38 -0.37 -8.03
N ARG A 229 -20.68 0.49 -7.06
CA ARG A 229 -20.37 1.92 -7.16
C ARG A 229 -18.86 2.19 -7.17
N LEU A 230 -18.09 1.56 -6.30
CA LEU A 230 -16.65 1.72 -6.26
C LEU A 230 -16.00 1.28 -7.57
N ARG A 231 -16.46 0.18 -8.17
CA ARG A 231 -15.99 -0.26 -9.48
C ARG A 231 -16.38 0.71 -10.59
N ALA A 232 -17.60 1.24 -10.57
CA ALA A 232 -18.05 2.17 -11.61
C ALA A 232 -17.40 3.55 -11.50
N GLU A 233 -17.24 4.08 -10.28
CA GLU A 233 -16.88 5.48 -10.05
C GLU A 233 -15.38 5.70 -9.77
N VAL A 234 -14.69 4.69 -9.20
CA VAL A 234 -13.32 4.88 -8.67
C VAL A 234 -12.30 3.91 -9.25
N PHE A 235 -12.62 2.61 -9.28
CA PHE A 235 -11.71 1.52 -9.63
C PHE A 235 -12.27 0.63 -10.75
N PRO A 236 -12.46 1.14 -11.98
CA PRO A 236 -13.01 0.34 -13.09
C PRO A 236 -12.13 -0.86 -13.44
N GLU A 237 -10.84 -0.80 -13.14
CA GLU A 237 -9.86 -1.87 -13.31
C GLU A 237 -9.97 -2.98 -12.26
N ALA A 238 -10.67 -2.78 -11.15
CA ALA A 238 -10.82 -3.78 -10.08
C ALA A 238 -11.80 -4.90 -10.48
N THR A 239 -11.42 -5.69 -11.48
CA THR A 239 -12.25 -6.79 -12.02
C THR A 239 -12.43 -7.94 -11.03
N TRP A 240 -11.58 -8.05 -10.02
CA TRP A 240 -11.64 -9.00 -8.90
C TRP A 240 -12.77 -8.67 -7.91
N LEU A 241 -13.25 -7.43 -7.88
CA LEU A 241 -14.49 -7.09 -7.14
C LEU A 241 -15.66 -7.83 -7.79
N GLN A 242 -16.15 -8.85 -7.11
CA GLN A 242 -17.37 -9.56 -7.53
C GLN A 242 -18.56 -8.61 -7.37
N VAL A 243 -19.26 -8.37 -8.46
CA VAL A 243 -20.42 -7.46 -8.53
C VAL A 243 -21.69 -8.28 -8.72
#